data_7c30d285b9105c1dbe2bb0e5dcbe51b0
#
_entry.id   7c30d285b9105c1dbe2bb0e5dcbe51b0
#
_cell.length_a   1.000
_cell.length_b   1.000
_cell.length_c   1.000
_cell.angle_alpha   90.00
_cell.angle_beta   90.00
_cell.angle_gamma   90.00
#
_symmetry.space_group_name_H-M   'P 1'
#
loop_
_entity.id
_entity.type
_entity.pdbx_description
1 polymer ?
#
loop_
_entity_poly.entity_id
_entity_poly.type
_entity_poly.pdbx_seq_one_letter_code
_entity_poly.pdbx_strand_id
1 'polypeptide(L)'
;MHHITRISISLSKKRGECVQQELQKYSIFFEVEGSKALFTDPVSRIGKEKNSYPVPTQSALIGICKNIYWKPTIEYQITECRVMNEIQYEAMNKLVPHFYDDKKDLSTYKYLKNVRYKVRGYIIPNPERPDLIDDFSAKHLAMFNRSLEVGGRFLPYLGASECIAFVGPTQYGDGNGYYDDVESLHIGVMYNVVD
;
A
#
# COMPACT_ATOMS: atom_id res chain seq x y z
N MET A 1 -18.82 -1.25 21.55
CA MET A 1 -18.72 -0.90 20.12
C MET A 1 -17.34 -0.32 19.94
N HIS A 2 -16.39 -1.10 19.41
CA HIS A 2 -15.02 -0.62 19.19
C HIS A 2 -15.01 0.19 17.89
N HIS A 3 -14.76 1.49 18.01
CA HIS A 3 -14.48 2.34 16.85
C HIS A 3 -13.08 2.02 16.33
N ILE A 4 -13.01 1.32 15.21
CA ILE A 4 -11.75 1.08 14.52
C ILE A 4 -11.40 2.37 13.77
N THR A 5 -10.30 3.01 14.10
CA THR A 5 -9.77 4.16 13.34
C THR A 5 -9.35 3.66 11.97
N ARG A 6 -10.23 3.84 11.02
CA ARG A 6 -10.05 3.47 9.62
C ARG A 6 -9.53 4.67 8.87
N ILE A 7 -8.34 4.57 8.31
CA ILE A 7 -7.92 5.48 7.26
C ILE A 7 -8.71 5.07 6.02
N SER A 8 -9.92 5.63 5.87
CA SER A 8 -10.73 5.47 4.66
C SER A 8 -10.11 6.35 3.59
N ILE A 9 -9.50 5.74 2.61
CA ILE A 9 -9.09 6.42 1.38
C ILE A 9 -10.40 6.69 0.64
N SER A 10 -10.89 7.94 0.72
CA SER A 10 -12.16 8.36 0.11
C SER A 10 -12.09 8.23 -1.41
N LEU A 11 -12.72 7.21 -1.93
CA LEU A 11 -12.95 7.05 -3.35
C LEU A 11 -14.14 7.90 -3.79
N SER A 12 -13.99 8.55 -4.94
CA SER A 12 -15.02 9.33 -5.61
C SER A 12 -16.37 8.60 -5.63
N LYS A 13 -17.36 9.27 -5.04
CA LYS A 13 -18.73 8.82 -4.83
C LYS A 13 -19.56 8.89 -6.12
N LYS A 14 -19.31 8.00 -7.10
CA LYS A 14 -20.18 7.84 -8.27
C LYS A 14 -20.13 6.43 -8.87
N ARG A 15 -20.75 5.45 -8.19
CA ARG A 15 -21.41 4.28 -8.79
C ARG A 15 -22.17 3.54 -7.68
N GLY A 16 -23.46 3.30 -7.94
CA GLY A 16 -24.45 2.95 -6.94
C GLY A 16 -24.24 1.62 -6.18
N GLU A 17 -25.01 1.45 -5.13
CA GLU A 17 -24.98 0.39 -4.11
C GLU A 17 -25.01 -1.05 -4.66
N CYS A 18 -25.56 -1.27 -5.86
CA CYS A 18 -25.61 -2.58 -6.50
C CYS A 18 -24.22 -3.09 -6.94
N VAL A 19 -23.32 -2.19 -7.38
CA VAL A 19 -21.93 -2.53 -7.77
C VAL A 19 -21.10 -2.88 -6.54
N GLN A 20 -21.39 -2.30 -5.38
CA GLN A 20 -20.66 -2.59 -4.15
C GLN A 20 -20.92 -4.01 -3.62
N GLN A 21 -22.12 -4.54 -3.79
CA GLN A 21 -22.42 -5.91 -3.36
C GLN A 21 -21.75 -6.98 -4.23
N GLU A 22 -21.61 -6.75 -5.53
CA GLU A 22 -20.86 -7.64 -6.42
C GLU A 22 -19.35 -7.57 -6.16
N LEU A 23 -18.80 -6.39 -5.88
CA LEU A 23 -17.38 -6.20 -5.56
C LEU A 23 -16.97 -6.88 -4.25
N GLN A 24 -17.88 -6.99 -3.26
CA GLN A 24 -17.59 -7.69 -2.00
C GLN A 24 -17.20 -9.16 -2.21
N LYS A 25 -17.64 -9.77 -3.29
CA LYS A 25 -17.32 -11.17 -3.66
C LYS A 25 -15.83 -11.38 -3.96
N TYR A 26 -15.11 -10.33 -4.33
CA TYR A 26 -13.68 -10.39 -4.69
C TYR A 26 -12.81 -9.60 -3.72
N SER A 27 -13.20 -9.58 -2.45
CA SER A 27 -12.44 -8.92 -1.38
C SER A 27 -11.12 -9.63 -1.14
N ILE A 28 -10.06 -8.85 -1.05
CA ILE A 28 -8.72 -9.29 -0.65
C ILE A 28 -8.37 -8.72 0.71
N PHE A 29 -7.73 -9.54 1.52
CA PHE A 29 -7.22 -9.17 2.83
C PHE A 29 -5.79 -9.70 2.95
N PHE A 30 -4.88 -8.83 3.32
CA PHE A 30 -3.50 -9.23 3.56
C PHE A 30 -2.84 -8.32 4.59
N GLU A 31 -1.82 -8.85 5.21
CA GLU A 31 -0.93 -8.11 6.07
C GLU A 31 0.39 -7.87 5.34
N VAL A 32 0.95 -6.68 5.53
CA VAL A 32 2.28 -6.34 5.05
C VAL A 32 3.09 -5.71 6.17
N GLU A 33 4.31 -6.20 6.35
CA GLU A 33 5.21 -5.71 7.37
C GLU A 33 6.63 -5.54 6.84
N GLY A 34 7.40 -4.68 7.49
CA GLY A 34 8.79 -4.47 7.14
C GLY A 34 9.53 -3.66 8.21
N SER A 35 10.84 -3.85 8.25
CA SER A 35 11.69 -3.10 9.18
C SER A 35 11.73 -1.61 8.87
N LYS A 36 11.59 -1.24 7.59
CA LYS A 36 11.62 0.15 7.10
C LYS A 36 10.64 0.34 5.96
N ALA A 37 10.12 1.59 5.82
CA ALA A 37 9.33 2.01 4.67
C ALA A 37 9.70 3.44 4.26
N LEU A 38 9.60 3.73 2.97
CA LEU A 38 9.83 5.06 2.43
C LEU A 38 8.76 5.39 1.36
N PHE A 39 7.66 5.95 1.80
CA PHE A 39 6.61 6.48 0.93
C PHE A 39 6.92 7.94 0.63
N THR A 40 7.80 8.17 -0.35
CA THR A 40 8.40 9.48 -0.58
C THR A 40 7.37 10.55 -0.89
N ASP A 41 7.37 11.62 -0.09
CA ASP A 41 6.62 12.83 -0.39
C ASP A 41 7.27 13.56 -1.59
N PRO A 42 6.50 13.82 -2.68
CA PRO A 42 7.01 14.52 -3.86
C PRO A 42 7.60 15.90 -3.57
N VAL A 43 7.06 16.61 -2.58
CA VAL A 43 7.53 17.94 -2.19
C VAL A 43 8.93 17.87 -1.59
N SER A 44 9.18 16.93 -0.70
CA SER A 44 10.49 16.73 -0.07
C SER A 44 11.55 16.21 -1.05
N ARG A 45 11.12 15.57 -2.15
CA ARG A 45 12.01 15.00 -3.17
C ARG A 45 12.81 16.06 -3.95
N ILE A 46 12.36 17.31 -3.98
CA ILE A 46 13.02 18.41 -4.69
C ILE A 46 14.34 18.81 -3.99
N GLY A 47 14.46 18.55 -2.69
CA GLY A 47 15.66 18.84 -1.89
C GLY A 47 16.60 17.65 -1.74
N LYS A 48 17.60 17.81 -0.88
CA LYS A 48 18.54 16.75 -0.48
C LYS A 48 17.96 15.77 0.53
N GLU A 49 16.75 16.04 1.00
CA GLU A 49 16.07 15.25 2.01
C GLU A 49 14.90 14.48 1.38
N LYS A 50 14.77 13.19 1.75
CA LYS A 50 13.60 12.42 1.36
C LYS A 50 12.83 12.02 2.61
N ASN A 51 11.63 12.57 2.76
CA ASN A 51 10.75 12.26 3.87
C ASN A 51 9.68 11.26 3.44
N SER A 52 9.39 10.29 4.31
CA SER A 52 8.28 9.37 4.12
C SER A 52 6.98 10.01 4.62
N TYR A 53 5.88 9.78 3.88
CA TYR A 53 4.56 9.93 4.45
C TYR A 53 4.39 9.00 5.67
N PRO A 54 3.55 9.37 6.64
CA PRO A 54 3.32 8.57 7.86
C PRO A 54 2.62 7.23 7.59
N VAL A 55 1.92 7.12 6.47
CA VAL A 55 1.15 5.93 6.07
C VAL A 55 1.41 5.61 4.58
N PRO A 56 1.17 4.37 4.14
CA PRO A 56 1.36 4.00 2.75
C PRO A 56 0.39 4.76 1.84
N THR A 57 0.88 5.15 0.66
CA THR A 57 0.04 5.70 -0.41
C THR A 57 -0.78 4.59 -1.07
N GLN A 58 -1.92 4.95 -1.66
CA GLN A 58 -2.75 4.00 -2.40
C GLN A 58 -1.96 3.32 -3.53
N SER A 59 -1.15 4.07 -4.27
CA SER A 59 -0.30 3.55 -5.34
C SER A 59 0.73 2.54 -4.83
N ALA A 60 1.33 2.77 -3.64
CA ALA A 60 2.25 1.83 -3.03
C ALA A 60 1.56 0.50 -2.67
N LEU A 61 0.36 0.56 -2.10
CA LEU A 61 -0.44 -0.63 -1.77
C LEU A 61 -0.88 -1.41 -3.02
N ILE A 62 -1.29 -0.70 -4.09
CA ILE A 62 -1.58 -1.33 -5.39
C ILE A 62 -0.33 -2.01 -5.95
N GLY A 63 0.84 -1.36 -5.86
CA GLY A 63 2.12 -1.95 -6.26
C GLY A 63 2.44 -3.25 -5.51
N ILE A 64 2.17 -3.30 -4.19
CA ILE A 64 2.31 -4.53 -3.39
C ILE A 64 1.36 -5.62 -3.89
N CYS A 65 0.08 -5.29 -4.16
CA CYS A 65 -0.88 -6.24 -4.71
C CYS A 65 -0.40 -6.81 -6.07
N LYS A 66 0.15 -5.95 -6.94
CA LYS A 66 0.72 -6.37 -8.24
C LYS A 66 1.94 -7.29 -8.07
N ASN A 67 2.75 -7.10 -7.03
CA ASN A 67 3.86 -8.01 -6.71
C ASN A 67 3.36 -9.36 -6.17
N ILE A 68 2.26 -9.38 -5.43
CA ILE A 68 1.63 -10.63 -4.97
C ILE A 68 1.08 -11.41 -6.16
N TYR A 69 0.21 -10.79 -6.95
CA TYR A 69 -0.39 -11.40 -8.13
C TYR A 69 -0.81 -10.32 -9.13
N TRP A 70 -0.46 -10.50 -10.41
CA TRP A 70 -0.84 -9.58 -11.47
C TRP A 70 -1.22 -10.31 -12.76
N LYS A 71 -2.20 -9.76 -13.45
CA LYS A 71 -2.62 -10.08 -14.81
C LYS A 71 -3.06 -8.81 -15.52
N PRO A 72 -2.93 -8.70 -16.83
CA PRO A 72 -3.35 -7.51 -17.57
C PRO A 72 -4.87 -7.30 -17.55
N THR A 73 -5.65 -8.34 -17.21
CA THR A 73 -7.12 -8.34 -17.15
C THR A 73 -7.68 -7.79 -15.84
N ILE A 74 -6.83 -7.60 -14.82
CA ILE A 74 -7.27 -7.19 -13.48
C ILE A 74 -6.60 -5.91 -13.02
N GLU A 75 -7.29 -5.19 -12.15
CA GLU A 75 -6.79 -4.06 -11.40
C GLU A 75 -7.17 -4.18 -9.92
N TYR A 76 -6.53 -3.38 -9.05
CA TYR A 76 -6.74 -3.42 -7.61
C TYR A 76 -7.33 -2.11 -7.12
N GLN A 77 -8.37 -2.22 -6.29
CA GLN A 77 -8.98 -1.10 -5.61
C GLN A 77 -8.79 -1.26 -4.11
N ILE A 78 -7.89 -0.48 -3.51
CA ILE A 78 -7.68 -0.49 -2.06
C ILE A 78 -8.73 0.42 -1.41
N THR A 79 -9.42 -0.12 -0.41
CA THR A 79 -10.46 0.60 0.31
C THR A 79 -10.05 1.02 1.71
N GLU A 80 -9.28 0.19 2.37
CA GLU A 80 -8.92 0.41 3.77
C GLU A 80 -7.48 -0.04 4.03
N CYS A 81 -6.79 0.72 4.87
CA CYS A 81 -5.48 0.36 5.40
C CYS A 81 -5.49 0.64 6.91
N ARG A 82 -5.21 -0.38 7.73
CA ARG A 82 -5.13 -0.29 9.18
C ARG A 82 -3.68 -0.29 9.61
N VAL A 83 -3.29 0.70 10.40
CA VAL A 83 -1.93 0.83 10.93
C VAL A 83 -1.84 0.03 12.23
N MET A 84 -1.02 -1.01 12.24
CA MET A 84 -0.91 -1.93 13.38
C MET A 84 0.14 -1.48 14.39
N ASN A 85 1.24 -0.89 13.94
CA ASN A 85 2.33 -0.42 14.80
C ASN A 85 2.33 1.10 14.92
N GLU A 86 3.00 1.62 15.95
CA GLU A 86 3.23 3.05 16.12
C GLU A 86 4.03 3.63 14.95
N ILE A 87 3.63 4.83 14.49
CA ILE A 87 4.34 5.57 13.45
C ILE A 87 5.61 6.16 14.05
N GLN A 88 6.73 5.55 13.74
CA GLN A 88 8.05 5.98 14.18
C GLN A 88 8.96 6.26 12.99
N TYR A 89 9.85 7.23 13.13
CA TYR A 89 10.78 7.61 12.07
C TYR A 89 12.22 7.35 12.48
N GLU A 90 13.03 6.99 11.48
CA GLU A 90 14.48 6.85 11.58
C GLU A 90 15.15 7.63 10.44
N ALA A 91 16.04 8.56 10.79
CA ALA A 91 16.82 9.30 9.79
C ALA A 91 18.10 8.53 9.46
N MET A 92 18.39 8.39 8.17
CA MET A 92 19.60 7.76 7.66
C MET A 92 20.26 8.66 6.62
N ASN A 93 21.55 8.88 6.80
CA ASN A 93 22.35 9.61 5.84
C ASN A 93 22.86 8.68 4.74
N LYS A 94 22.69 9.05 3.48
CA LYS A 94 23.20 8.34 2.30
C LYS A 94 24.10 9.23 1.49
N LEU A 95 25.23 8.68 1.05
CA LEU A 95 26.08 9.33 0.07
C LEU A 95 25.50 9.07 -1.33
N VAL A 96 25.05 10.11 -1.97
CA VAL A 96 24.49 10.07 -3.33
C VAL A 96 25.54 10.61 -4.31
N PRO A 97 25.90 9.88 -5.38
CA PRO A 97 26.81 10.38 -6.38
C PRO A 97 26.23 11.58 -7.11
N HIS A 98 27.03 12.58 -7.35
CA HIS A 98 26.69 13.71 -8.21
C HIS A 98 26.64 13.24 -9.67
N PHE A 99 25.67 13.72 -10.45
CA PHE A 99 25.52 13.29 -11.84
C PHE A 99 26.60 13.85 -12.77
N TYR A 100 27.20 14.99 -12.39
CA TYR A 100 28.10 15.75 -13.27
C TYR A 100 29.59 15.74 -12.84
N ASP A 101 29.87 15.26 -11.63
CA ASP A 101 31.25 15.19 -11.13
C ASP A 101 31.37 13.98 -10.19
N ASP A 102 32.59 13.50 -9.96
CA ASP A 102 32.88 12.35 -9.08
C ASP A 102 32.66 12.64 -7.58
N LYS A 103 32.03 13.77 -7.26
CA LYS A 103 31.74 14.14 -5.88
C LYS A 103 30.51 13.38 -5.38
N LYS A 104 30.51 13.13 -4.10
CA LYS A 104 29.38 12.54 -3.38
C LYS A 104 28.76 13.62 -2.48
N ASP A 105 27.44 13.71 -2.53
CA ASP A 105 26.68 14.59 -1.65
C ASP A 105 25.99 13.79 -0.56
N LEU A 106 25.83 14.39 0.61
CA LEU A 106 25.15 13.76 1.73
C LEU A 106 23.65 14.08 1.65
N SER A 107 22.84 13.06 1.53
CA SER A 107 21.37 13.15 1.53
C SER A 107 20.80 12.47 2.77
N THR A 108 19.89 13.14 3.45
CA THR A 108 19.19 12.58 4.63
C THR A 108 17.85 11.99 4.20
N TYR A 109 17.65 10.71 4.52
CA TYR A 109 16.41 9.99 4.24
C TYR A 109 15.71 9.66 5.56
N LYS A 110 14.45 10.08 5.69
CA LYS A 110 13.63 9.82 6.87
C LYS A 110 12.68 8.67 6.58
N TYR A 111 13.06 7.49 7.03
CA TYR A 111 12.29 6.25 6.89
C TYR A 111 11.26 6.10 8.01
N LEU A 112 10.15 5.43 7.72
CA LEU A 112 9.34 4.81 8.76
C LEU A 112 10.06 3.56 9.27
N LYS A 113 9.93 3.28 10.57
CA LYS A 113 10.56 2.15 11.25
C LYS A 113 9.51 1.16 11.73
N ASN A 114 9.82 -0.13 11.58
CA ASN A 114 9.02 -1.24 12.12
C ASN A 114 7.53 -1.12 11.78
N VAL A 115 7.24 -1.06 10.49
CA VAL A 115 5.89 -0.85 9.98
C VAL A 115 5.13 -2.16 9.80
N ARG A 116 3.82 -2.11 10.08
CA ARG A 116 2.91 -3.22 9.90
C ARG A 116 1.52 -2.69 9.57
N TYR A 117 0.97 -3.17 8.47
CA TYR A 117 -0.32 -2.73 7.95
C TYR A 117 -1.21 -3.90 7.62
N LYS A 118 -2.50 -3.79 7.92
CA LYS A 118 -3.53 -4.69 7.39
C LYS A 118 -4.31 -3.96 6.32
N VAL A 119 -4.42 -4.58 5.17
CA VAL A 119 -4.96 -3.97 3.96
C VAL A 119 -6.20 -4.72 3.51
N ARG A 120 -7.22 -3.96 3.14
CA ARG A 120 -8.45 -4.44 2.52
C ARG A 120 -8.65 -3.79 1.16
N GLY A 121 -9.02 -4.58 0.19
CA GLY A 121 -9.33 -4.09 -1.15
C GLY A 121 -10.13 -5.09 -1.97
N TYR A 122 -10.27 -4.81 -3.24
CA TYR A 122 -10.99 -5.63 -4.20
C TYR A 122 -10.16 -5.84 -5.46
N ILE A 123 -10.34 -6.99 -6.08
CA ILE A 123 -9.89 -7.23 -7.45
C ILE A 123 -11.03 -6.81 -8.38
N ILE A 124 -10.74 -5.97 -9.34
CA ILE A 124 -11.69 -5.47 -10.33
C ILE A 124 -11.21 -5.78 -11.75
N PRO A 125 -12.10 -5.89 -12.75
CA PRO A 125 -11.70 -5.92 -14.15
C PRO A 125 -10.91 -4.66 -14.50
N ASN A 126 -9.86 -4.81 -15.32
CA ASN A 126 -9.08 -3.67 -15.76
C ASN A 126 -9.88 -2.80 -16.74
N PRO A 127 -10.24 -1.55 -16.39
CA PRO A 127 -11.05 -0.68 -17.23
C PRO A 127 -10.30 -0.19 -18.47
N GLU A 128 -8.95 -0.18 -18.44
CA GLU A 128 -8.13 0.25 -19.58
C GLU A 128 -7.97 -0.83 -20.66
N ARG A 129 -8.31 -2.08 -20.33
CA ARG A 129 -8.19 -3.22 -21.23
C ARG A 129 -9.51 -3.98 -21.39
N PRO A 130 -10.57 -3.31 -21.88
CA PRO A 130 -11.86 -3.96 -22.11
C PRO A 130 -11.83 -4.99 -23.25
N ASP A 131 -10.76 -4.97 -24.04
CA ASP A 131 -10.47 -5.95 -25.12
C ASP A 131 -10.08 -7.33 -24.57
N LEU A 132 -9.62 -7.42 -23.32
CA LEU A 132 -9.24 -8.66 -22.70
C LEU A 132 -10.42 -9.26 -21.93
N ILE A 133 -11.05 -10.26 -22.56
CA ILE A 133 -12.12 -11.03 -21.92
C ILE A 133 -11.49 -12.09 -21.04
N ASP A 134 -11.73 -12.03 -19.75
CA ASP A 134 -11.36 -13.09 -18.79
C ASP A 134 -12.60 -13.54 -18.01
N ASP A 135 -12.63 -14.80 -17.62
CA ASP A 135 -13.62 -15.28 -16.66
C ASP A 135 -13.32 -14.70 -15.29
N PHE A 136 -14.01 -13.60 -14.99
CA PHE A 136 -13.89 -12.87 -13.73
C PHE A 136 -14.64 -13.60 -12.60
N SER A 137 -14.37 -14.90 -12.50
CA SER A 137 -14.87 -15.78 -11.44
C SER A 137 -13.95 -15.72 -10.21
N ALA A 138 -14.23 -16.56 -9.22
CA ALA A 138 -13.38 -16.74 -8.04
C ALA A 138 -11.92 -17.13 -8.34
N LYS A 139 -11.56 -17.35 -9.60
CA LYS A 139 -10.23 -17.72 -10.09
C LYS A 139 -9.14 -16.73 -9.64
N HIS A 140 -9.34 -15.42 -9.88
CA HIS A 140 -8.33 -14.42 -9.55
C HIS A 140 -8.12 -14.30 -8.04
N LEU A 141 -9.20 -14.39 -7.25
CA LEU A 141 -9.12 -14.39 -5.80
C LEU A 141 -8.36 -15.62 -5.28
N ALA A 142 -8.66 -16.81 -5.83
CA ALA A 142 -7.97 -18.04 -5.45
C ALA A 142 -6.47 -17.98 -5.80
N MET A 143 -6.12 -17.43 -6.96
CA MET A 143 -4.72 -17.25 -7.37
C MET A 143 -3.99 -16.21 -6.54
N PHE A 144 -4.65 -15.09 -6.18
CA PHE A 144 -4.10 -14.10 -5.26
C PHE A 144 -3.78 -14.72 -3.90
N ASN A 145 -4.74 -15.43 -3.29
CA ASN A 145 -4.57 -16.07 -1.99
C ASN A 145 -3.44 -17.11 -1.99
N ARG A 146 -3.38 -17.95 -3.02
CA ARG A 146 -2.28 -18.92 -3.17
C ARG A 146 -0.91 -18.23 -3.28
N SER A 147 -0.83 -17.12 -4.03
CA SER A 147 0.41 -16.37 -4.13
C SER A 147 0.77 -15.69 -2.83
N LEU A 148 -0.22 -15.22 -2.09
CA LEU A 148 -0.05 -14.59 -0.78
C LEU A 148 0.50 -15.56 0.26
N GLU A 149 0.04 -16.82 0.27
CA GLU A 149 0.51 -17.89 1.18
C GLU A 149 2.01 -18.17 1.04
N VAL A 150 2.56 -17.97 -0.17
CA VAL A 150 4.00 -18.15 -0.42
C VAL A 150 4.81 -16.85 -0.34
N GLY A 151 4.19 -15.74 0.11
CA GLY A 151 4.86 -14.44 0.26
C GLY A 151 4.88 -13.57 -1.00
N GLY A 152 4.09 -13.89 -2.03
CA GLY A 152 3.99 -13.16 -3.29
C GLY A 152 4.83 -13.80 -4.42
N ARG A 153 4.51 -13.42 -5.66
CA ARG A 153 5.26 -13.88 -6.85
C ARG A 153 6.61 -13.16 -6.99
N PHE A 154 6.63 -11.90 -6.60
CA PHE A 154 7.83 -11.07 -6.56
C PHE A 154 7.97 -10.50 -5.15
N LEU A 155 9.21 -10.24 -4.76
CA LEU A 155 9.51 -9.66 -3.45
C LEU A 155 8.85 -8.26 -3.37
N PRO A 156 7.87 -8.04 -2.48
CA PRO A 156 7.26 -6.74 -2.31
C PRO A 156 8.19 -5.78 -1.57
N TYR A 157 7.97 -4.49 -1.75
CA TYR A 157 8.69 -3.43 -1.05
C TYR A 157 7.76 -2.29 -0.64
N LEU A 158 8.12 -1.60 0.43
CA LEU A 158 7.34 -0.51 1.04
C LEU A 158 7.82 0.85 0.52
N GLY A 159 7.38 1.20 -0.69
CA GLY A 159 7.70 2.44 -1.38
C GLY A 159 9.02 2.40 -2.12
N ALA A 160 10.15 2.31 -1.45
CA ALA A 160 11.46 2.20 -2.08
C ALA A 160 11.95 0.74 -2.12
N SER A 161 12.69 0.38 -3.16
CA SER A 161 13.15 -1.01 -3.41
C SER A 161 14.04 -1.58 -2.30
N GLU A 162 14.74 -0.73 -1.55
CA GLU A 162 15.54 -1.13 -0.38
C GLU A 162 14.70 -1.43 0.87
N CYS A 163 13.40 -1.09 0.84
CA CYS A 163 12.47 -1.34 1.95
C CYS A 163 11.71 -2.64 1.70
N ILE A 164 12.40 -3.76 1.85
CA ILE A 164 11.82 -5.10 1.65
C ILE A 164 10.65 -5.30 2.60
N ALA A 165 9.56 -5.85 2.08
CA ALA A 165 8.37 -6.18 2.82
C ALA A 165 8.09 -7.68 2.83
N PHE A 166 7.43 -8.13 3.87
CA PHE A 166 6.86 -9.46 3.96
C PHE A 166 5.34 -9.34 3.91
N VAL A 167 4.71 -10.21 3.15
CA VAL A 167 3.25 -10.26 3.03
C VAL A 167 2.73 -11.63 3.46
N GLY A 168 1.55 -11.64 4.05
CA GLY A 168 0.92 -12.88 4.50
C GLY A 168 -0.59 -12.75 4.60
N PRO A 169 -1.29 -13.90 4.64
CA PRO A 169 -2.74 -13.94 4.83
C PRO A 169 -3.10 -13.44 6.24
N THR A 170 -4.19 -12.68 6.32
CA THR A 170 -4.75 -12.18 7.58
C THR A 170 -6.24 -11.97 7.47
N GLN A 171 -6.91 -11.86 8.63
CA GLN A 171 -8.25 -11.31 8.69
C GLN A 171 -8.17 -9.83 9.07
N TYR A 172 -8.89 -8.97 8.36
CA TYR A 172 -8.76 -7.52 8.50
C TYR A 172 -9.05 -7.01 9.93
N GLY A 173 -9.98 -7.64 10.62
CA GLY A 173 -10.41 -7.29 11.98
C GLY A 173 -9.52 -7.83 13.12
N ASP A 174 -8.61 -8.77 12.83
CA ASP A 174 -7.81 -9.43 13.85
C ASP A 174 -6.73 -8.53 14.45
N GLY A 175 -6.46 -8.75 15.75
CA GLY A 175 -5.44 -8.04 16.51
C GLY A 175 -5.82 -6.60 16.83
N ASN A 176 -5.02 -5.94 17.67
CA ASN A 176 -5.18 -4.55 18.05
C ASN A 176 -4.20 -3.67 17.27
N GLY A 177 -4.70 -2.70 16.53
CA GLY A 177 -3.89 -1.66 15.92
C GLY A 177 -3.54 -0.58 16.94
N TYR A 178 -2.35 0.02 16.79
CA TYR A 178 -1.89 1.04 17.75
C TYR A 178 -2.83 2.25 17.84
N TYR A 179 -3.53 2.57 16.76
CA TYR A 179 -4.41 3.74 16.68
C TYR A 179 -5.91 3.41 16.71
N ASP A 180 -6.29 2.20 17.10
CA ASP A 180 -7.71 1.81 17.10
C ASP A 180 -8.58 2.60 18.09
N ASP A 181 -7.99 3.08 19.18
CA ASP A 181 -8.65 3.88 20.19
C ASP A 181 -8.59 5.40 19.91
N VAL A 182 -7.91 5.80 18.82
CA VAL A 182 -7.78 7.21 18.43
C VAL A 182 -8.90 7.58 17.46
N GLU A 183 -9.72 8.57 17.84
CA GLU A 183 -10.89 8.99 17.05
C GLU A 183 -10.50 9.54 15.66
N SER A 184 -9.39 10.29 15.57
CA SER A 184 -8.86 10.80 14.31
C SER A 184 -7.34 10.98 14.36
N LEU A 185 -6.66 10.56 13.31
CA LEU A 185 -5.21 10.75 13.13
C LEU A 185 -4.96 11.74 11.99
N HIS A 186 -4.36 12.89 12.29
CA HIS A 186 -3.99 13.87 11.28
C HIS A 186 -2.70 13.45 10.58
N ILE A 187 -2.81 12.93 9.36
CA ILE A 187 -1.67 12.46 8.55
C ILE A 187 -1.16 13.49 7.54
N GLY A 188 -1.78 14.69 7.52
CA GLY A 188 -1.46 15.71 6.53
C GLY A 188 -2.06 15.44 5.15
N VAL A 189 -1.63 16.23 4.17
CA VAL A 189 -2.06 16.07 2.76
C VAL A 189 -1.12 15.10 2.07
N MET A 190 -1.67 14.05 1.48
CA MET A 190 -0.93 13.09 0.69
C MET A 190 -1.28 13.26 -0.80
N TYR A 191 -0.25 13.26 -1.63
CA TYR A 191 -0.44 13.28 -3.07
C TYR A 191 -1.04 11.95 -3.53
N ASN A 192 -2.19 12.01 -4.18
CA ASN A 192 -2.81 10.84 -4.80
C ASN A 192 -2.93 11.11 -6.30
N VAL A 193 -2.34 10.25 -7.12
CA VAL A 193 -2.56 10.28 -8.57
C VAL A 193 -3.94 9.69 -8.78
N VAL A 194 -4.90 10.53 -9.09
CA VAL A 194 -6.19 10.11 -9.64
C VAL A 194 -6.05 10.31 -11.14
N ASP A 195 -5.83 9.22 -11.85
CA ASP A 195 -5.94 9.18 -13.31
C ASP A 195 -7.42 9.23 -13.74
#